data_ed56846fe09cf9bf3ae731894640e89a
#
_entry.id   ed56846fe09cf9bf3ae731894640e89a
#
_cell.length_a   1.000
_cell.length_b   1.000
_cell.length_c   1.000
_cell.angle_alpha   90.00
_cell.angle_beta   90.00
_cell.angle_gamma   90.00
#
_symmetry.space_group_name_H-M   'P 1'
#
loop_
_entity.id
_entity.type
_entity.pdbx_description
1 polymer ?
#
loop_
_entity_poly.entity_id
_entity_poly.type
_entity_poly.pdbx_seq_one_letter_code
_entity_poly.pdbx_strand_id
1 'polypeptide(L)'
;MFDRYIKEHGSRLFGLALKLCKNREDAEDLYQETWVKAYRFIEQYDSEKEFGAWIAGICVNTYRDMLRRQKWRFLYVTFQTNEEKDFALSSVPAEEQADYTDIRNAMDALPEKYRLAIILHYYNDLDVKKTAEVLKIPEGTVKYNLHKAREILKRSLGDDG
;
A
#
# COMPACT_ATOMS: atom_id res chain seq x y z
N MET A 1 -21.92 14.78 -7.30
CA MET A 1 -20.73 15.33 -6.62
C MET A 1 -19.67 14.26 -6.33
N PHE A 2 -20.07 13.12 -5.80
CA PHE A 2 -19.13 12.04 -5.51
C PHE A 2 -18.50 11.47 -6.79
N ASP A 3 -19.24 11.40 -7.87
CA ASP A 3 -18.74 10.93 -9.16
C ASP A 3 -17.55 11.75 -9.65
N ARG A 4 -17.53 13.03 -9.31
CA ARG A 4 -16.42 13.90 -9.67
C ARG A 4 -15.14 13.49 -8.97
N TYR A 5 -15.24 13.12 -7.69
CA TYR A 5 -14.06 12.65 -6.95
C TYR A 5 -13.51 11.37 -7.56
N ILE A 6 -14.39 10.46 -7.98
CA ILE A 6 -13.96 9.23 -8.62
C ILE A 6 -13.24 9.53 -9.93
N LYS A 7 -13.77 10.45 -10.74
CA LYS A 7 -13.12 10.83 -11.98
C LYS A 7 -11.74 11.44 -11.76
N GLU A 8 -11.64 12.35 -10.80
CA GLU A 8 -10.40 13.08 -10.57
C GLU A 8 -9.33 12.25 -9.89
N HIS A 9 -9.71 11.35 -9.02
CA HIS A 9 -8.76 10.62 -8.15
C HIS A 9 -8.71 9.13 -8.39
N GLY A 10 -9.59 8.59 -9.25
CA GLY A 10 -9.71 7.15 -9.43
C GLY A 10 -8.43 6.49 -9.93
N SER A 11 -7.81 7.05 -10.95
CA SER A 11 -6.60 6.46 -11.53
C SER A 11 -5.45 6.43 -10.54
N ARG A 12 -5.26 7.53 -9.80
CA ARG A 12 -4.19 7.61 -8.82
C ARG A 12 -4.46 6.65 -7.65
N LEU A 13 -5.71 6.55 -7.23
CA LEU A 13 -6.07 5.63 -6.16
C LEU A 13 -5.87 4.18 -6.59
N PHE A 14 -6.24 3.83 -7.81
CA PHE A 14 -6.03 2.47 -8.31
C PHE A 14 -4.55 2.15 -8.40
N GLY A 15 -3.74 3.11 -8.86
CA GLY A 15 -2.29 2.95 -8.88
C GLY A 15 -1.71 2.74 -7.49
N LEU A 16 -2.22 3.47 -6.49
CA LEU A 16 -1.82 3.25 -5.11
C LEU A 16 -2.17 1.84 -4.66
N ALA A 17 -3.38 1.39 -4.94
CA ALA A 17 -3.80 0.03 -4.57
C ALA A 17 -2.91 -1.03 -5.22
N LEU A 18 -2.55 -0.83 -6.49
CA LEU A 18 -1.66 -1.76 -7.19
C LEU A 18 -0.27 -1.81 -6.57
N LYS A 19 0.20 -0.69 -6.03
CA LYS A 19 1.52 -0.66 -5.39
C LYS A 19 1.50 -1.27 -3.99
N LEU A 20 0.40 -1.13 -3.29
CA LEU A 20 0.26 -1.69 -1.95
C LEU A 20 0.06 -3.20 -1.99
N CYS A 21 -0.76 -3.68 -2.90
CA CYS A 21 -1.12 -5.10 -2.97
C CYS A 21 -0.17 -5.87 -3.87
N LYS A 22 -0.06 -7.16 -3.62
CA LYS A 22 0.84 -8.03 -4.37
C LYS A 22 0.25 -8.54 -5.67
N ASN A 23 -1.08 -8.52 -5.79
CA ASN A 23 -1.75 -8.99 -6.99
C ASN A 23 -2.90 -8.06 -7.35
N ARG A 24 -3.35 -8.16 -8.58
CA ARG A 24 -4.38 -7.28 -9.11
C ARG A 24 -5.73 -7.50 -8.45
N GLU A 25 -6.05 -8.73 -8.13
CA GLU A 25 -7.33 -9.05 -7.49
C GLU A 25 -7.48 -8.34 -6.15
N ASP A 26 -6.45 -8.40 -5.31
CA ASP A 26 -6.45 -7.71 -4.03
C ASP A 26 -6.49 -6.18 -4.23
N ALA A 27 -5.79 -5.68 -5.26
CA ALA A 27 -5.81 -4.25 -5.56
C ALA A 27 -7.20 -3.78 -5.97
N GLU A 28 -7.90 -4.55 -6.77
CA GLU A 28 -9.27 -4.22 -7.16
C GLU A 28 -10.21 -4.22 -5.96
N ASP A 29 -10.07 -5.21 -5.08
CA ASP A 29 -10.86 -5.27 -3.85
C ASP A 29 -10.56 -4.07 -2.95
N LEU A 30 -9.29 -3.74 -2.79
CA LEU A 30 -8.89 -2.58 -2.00
C LEU A 30 -9.45 -1.29 -2.59
N TYR A 31 -9.37 -1.14 -3.88
CA TYR A 31 -9.89 0.03 -4.59
C TYR A 31 -11.38 0.21 -4.35
N GLN A 32 -12.14 -0.86 -4.54
CA GLN A 32 -13.59 -0.81 -4.36
C GLN A 32 -13.96 -0.53 -2.91
N GLU A 33 -13.33 -1.23 -1.97
CA GLU A 33 -13.63 -1.05 -0.56
C GLU A 33 -13.28 0.37 -0.09
N THR A 34 -12.19 0.92 -0.62
CA THR A 34 -11.80 2.31 -0.30
C THR A 34 -12.89 3.29 -0.72
N TRP A 35 -13.42 3.14 -1.95
CA TRP A 35 -14.47 4.03 -2.41
C TRP A 35 -15.78 3.86 -1.63
N VAL A 36 -16.11 2.63 -1.25
CA VAL A 36 -17.30 2.39 -0.42
C VAL A 36 -17.16 3.10 0.92
N LYS A 37 -16.00 3.00 1.55
CA LYS A 37 -15.75 3.69 2.82
C LYS A 37 -15.74 5.21 2.64
N ALA A 38 -15.13 5.69 1.56
CA ALA A 38 -15.12 7.12 1.28
C ALA A 38 -16.53 7.66 1.13
N TYR A 39 -17.38 6.96 0.41
CA TYR A 39 -18.78 7.35 0.25
C TYR A 39 -19.50 7.39 1.60
N ARG A 40 -19.25 6.39 2.42
CA ARG A 40 -19.87 6.30 3.76
C ARG A 40 -19.46 7.45 4.67
N PHE A 41 -18.21 7.87 4.57
CA PHE A 41 -17.65 8.88 5.47
C PHE A 41 -17.46 10.26 4.82
N ILE A 42 -18.04 10.47 3.64
CA ILE A 42 -17.83 11.74 2.91
C ILE A 42 -18.29 12.97 3.70
N GLU A 43 -19.30 12.81 4.53
CA GLU A 43 -19.77 13.93 5.34
C GLU A 43 -18.78 14.36 6.41
N GLN A 44 -17.85 13.46 6.78
CA GLN A 44 -16.80 13.76 7.74
C GLN A 44 -15.56 14.36 7.08
N TYR A 45 -15.51 14.35 5.73
CA TYR A 45 -14.39 14.92 5.01
C TYR A 45 -14.42 16.44 5.13
N ASP A 46 -13.28 17.00 5.56
CA ASP A 46 -13.09 18.44 5.64
C ASP A 46 -12.67 18.97 4.26
N SER A 47 -13.54 19.76 3.64
CA SER A 47 -13.31 20.26 2.29
C SER A 47 -12.11 21.19 2.18
N GLU A 48 -11.58 21.69 3.30
CA GLU A 48 -10.37 22.50 3.29
C GLU A 48 -9.11 21.66 3.15
N LYS A 49 -9.20 20.34 3.35
CA LYS A 49 -8.08 19.43 3.18
C LYS A 49 -8.09 18.82 1.79
N GLU A 50 -6.91 18.40 1.34
CA GLU A 50 -6.81 17.75 0.04
C GLU A 50 -7.52 16.40 0.04
N PHE A 51 -8.41 16.21 -0.91
CA PHE A 51 -9.13 14.95 -1.05
C PHE A 51 -8.17 13.78 -1.29
N GLY A 52 -7.12 14.02 -2.09
CA GLY A 52 -6.14 12.97 -2.39
C GLY A 52 -5.49 12.38 -1.15
N ALA A 53 -5.12 13.23 -0.20
CA ALA A 53 -4.54 12.77 1.06
C ALA A 53 -5.58 12.06 1.92
N TRP A 54 -6.80 12.57 1.96
CA TRP A 54 -7.88 11.95 2.73
C TRP A 54 -8.20 10.55 2.22
N ILE A 55 -8.37 10.40 0.90
CA ILE A 55 -8.69 9.10 0.31
C ILE A 55 -7.50 8.12 0.45
N ALA A 56 -6.27 8.62 0.35
CA ALA A 56 -5.08 7.80 0.57
C ALA A 56 -5.06 7.24 1.99
N GLY A 57 -5.46 8.05 2.97
CA GLY A 57 -5.57 7.59 4.36
C GLY A 57 -6.56 6.45 4.52
N ILE A 58 -7.73 6.57 3.89
CA ILE A 58 -8.74 5.51 3.90
C ILE A 58 -8.17 4.25 3.23
N CYS A 59 -7.48 4.43 2.10
CA CYS A 59 -6.89 3.31 1.37
C CYS A 59 -5.85 2.57 2.21
N VAL A 60 -4.94 3.29 2.86
CA VAL A 60 -3.90 2.67 3.68
C VAL A 60 -4.53 1.92 4.86
N ASN A 61 -5.51 2.53 5.53
CA ASN A 61 -6.19 1.87 6.65
C ASN A 61 -6.92 0.62 6.20
N THR A 62 -7.58 0.69 5.05
CA THR A 62 -8.28 -0.47 4.49
C THR A 62 -7.29 -1.58 4.11
N TYR A 63 -6.16 -1.20 3.54
CA TYR A 63 -5.09 -2.15 3.22
C TYR A 63 -4.58 -2.87 4.48
N ARG A 64 -4.35 -2.11 5.54
CA ARG A 64 -3.91 -2.69 6.80
C ARG A 64 -4.93 -3.65 7.38
N ASP A 65 -6.23 -3.31 7.26
CA ASP A 65 -7.30 -4.21 7.69
C ASP A 65 -7.32 -5.50 6.85
N MET A 66 -7.11 -5.38 5.55
CA MET A 66 -7.03 -6.54 4.67
C MET A 66 -5.87 -7.46 5.06
N LEU A 67 -4.70 -6.87 5.35
CA LEU A 67 -3.54 -7.65 5.78
C LEU A 67 -3.82 -8.39 7.08
N ARG A 68 -4.47 -7.75 8.03
CA ARG A 68 -4.82 -8.39 9.30
C ARG A 68 -5.77 -9.57 9.07
N ARG A 69 -6.77 -9.39 8.21
CA ARG A 69 -7.71 -10.46 7.88
C ARG A 69 -7.02 -11.62 7.20
N GLN A 70 -6.11 -11.34 6.27
CA GLN A 70 -5.33 -12.37 5.58
C GLN A 70 -4.42 -13.12 6.56
N LYS A 71 -3.79 -12.40 7.47
CA LYS A 71 -2.93 -13.00 8.49
C LYS A 71 -3.73 -13.92 9.40
N TRP A 72 -4.91 -13.49 9.85
CA TRP A 72 -5.77 -14.33 10.67
C TRP A 72 -6.22 -15.57 9.92
N ARG A 73 -6.58 -15.41 8.66
CA ARG A 73 -7.00 -16.54 7.82
C ARG A 73 -5.86 -17.53 7.63
N PHE A 74 -4.66 -17.03 7.39
CA PHE A 74 -3.48 -17.86 7.25
C PHE A 74 -3.18 -18.63 8.54
N LEU A 75 -3.25 -17.98 9.69
CA LEU A 75 -3.04 -18.62 10.98
C LEU A 75 -4.09 -19.71 11.25
N TYR A 76 -5.35 -19.39 10.93
CA TYR A 76 -6.44 -20.34 11.10
C TYR A 76 -6.21 -21.62 10.26
N VAL A 77 -5.85 -21.46 9.00
CA VAL A 77 -5.57 -22.57 8.12
C VAL A 77 -4.34 -23.36 8.60
N THR A 78 -3.32 -22.67 9.07
CA THR A 78 -2.10 -23.32 9.56
C THR A 78 -2.37 -24.18 10.79
N PHE A 79 -3.28 -23.73 11.67
CA PHE A 79 -3.65 -24.53 12.84
C PHE A 79 -4.55 -25.72 12.48
N GLN A 80 -5.19 -25.67 11.32
CA GLN A 80 -6.11 -26.74 10.92
C GLN A 80 -5.41 -27.87 10.18
N THR A 81 -4.45 -27.56 9.30
CA THR A 81 -3.74 -28.59 8.54
C THR A 81 -2.31 -28.14 8.25
N ASN A 82 -1.35 -28.96 8.68
CA ASN A 82 0.06 -28.70 8.37
C ASN A 82 0.40 -28.92 6.88
N GLU A 83 -0.41 -29.69 6.18
CA GLU A 83 -0.16 -29.99 4.77
C GLU A 83 -0.51 -28.83 3.84
N GLU A 84 -1.50 -28.03 4.20
CA GLU A 84 -1.90 -26.87 3.39
C GLU A 84 -0.90 -25.73 3.48
N LYS A 85 -0.06 -25.73 4.50
CA LYS A 85 0.96 -24.72 4.67
C LYS A 85 1.98 -24.73 3.53
N ASP A 86 2.42 -25.92 3.15
CA ASP A 86 3.37 -26.08 2.06
C ASP A 86 2.75 -25.71 0.71
N PHE A 87 1.47 -25.99 0.54
CA PHE A 87 0.76 -25.65 -0.68
C PHE A 87 0.61 -24.13 -0.83
N ALA A 88 0.27 -23.45 0.25
CA ALA A 88 0.10 -22.01 0.21
C ALA A 88 1.41 -21.28 -0.12
N LEU A 89 2.55 -21.80 0.36
CA LEU A 89 3.85 -21.22 0.08
C LEU A 89 4.31 -21.49 -1.35
N SER A 90 3.84 -22.58 -1.95
CA SER A 90 4.24 -22.94 -3.30
C SER A 90 3.37 -22.30 -4.38
N SER A 91 2.29 -21.66 -4.00
CA SER A 91 1.35 -21.08 -4.95
C SER A 91 1.62 -19.62 -5.30
N VAL A 92 2.77 -19.08 -4.88
CA VAL A 92 3.16 -17.73 -5.27
C VAL A 92 3.53 -17.75 -6.74
N PRO A 93 2.73 -17.11 -7.62
CA PRO A 93 3.08 -17.13 -9.04
C PRO A 93 4.33 -16.32 -9.27
N ALA A 94 5.30 -16.95 -9.89
CA ALA A 94 6.48 -16.24 -10.36
C ALA A 94 6.04 -15.44 -11.58
N GLU A 95 5.69 -14.21 -11.37
CA GLU A 95 5.43 -13.32 -12.50
C GLU A 95 6.75 -12.82 -13.01
N GLU A 96 7.14 -13.35 -14.14
CA GLU A 96 8.32 -12.92 -14.83
C GLU A 96 7.99 -11.73 -15.69
N GLN A 97 8.31 -10.56 -15.20
CA GLN A 97 8.35 -9.39 -16.06
C GLN A 97 9.74 -8.80 -15.96
N ALA A 98 10.45 -8.89 -17.05
CA ALA A 98 11.89 -8.80 -17.08
C ALA A 98 12.49 -7.47 -16.66
N ASP A 99 11.85 -6.33 -16.95
CA ASP A 99 12.54 -5.04 -16.79
C ASP A 99 12.25 -4.34 -15.46
N TYR A 100 11.12 -4.63 -14.84
CA TYR A 100 10.75 -4.01 -13.57
C TYR A 100 10.87 -4.96 -12.38
N THR A 101 11.31 -6.19 -12.64
CA THR A 101 11.33 -7.24 -11.64
C THR A 101 12.24 -6.88 -10.46
N ASP A 102 13.41 -6.32 -10.73
CA ASP A 102 14.36 -5.99 -9.68
C ASP A 102 13.85 -4.85 -8.78
N ILE A 103 13.30 -3.80 -9.38
CA ILE A 103 12.76 -2.68 -8.64
C ILE A 103 11.54 -3.12 -7.83
N ARG A 104 10.65 -3.86 -8.47
CA ARG A 104 9.44 -4.35 -7.82
C ARG A 104 9.77 -5.30 -6.68
N ASN A 105 10.71 -6.22 -6.90
CA ASN A 105 11.15 -7.15 -5.86
C ASN A 105 11.80 -6.41 -4.70
N ALA A 106 12.61 -5.41 -4.99
CA ALA A 106 13.25 -4.60 -3.96
C ALA A 106 12.20 -3.84 -3.14
N MET A 107 11.18 -3.28 -3.80
CA MET A 107 10.09 -2.59 -3.13
C MET A 107 9.29 -3.55 -2.26
N ASP A 108 8.96 -4.73 -2.79
CA ASP A 108 8.17 -5.72 -2.07
C ASP A 108 8.94 -6.30 -0.87
N ALA A 109 10.25 -6.31 -0.95
CA ALA A 109 11.11 -6.79 0.13
C ALA A 109 11.29 -5.78 1.26
N LEU A 110 10.95 -4.51 1.03
CA LEU A 110 11.03 -3.51 2.08
C LEU A 110 10.07 -3.83 3.22
N PRO A 111 10.50 -3.62 4.48
CA PRO A 111 9.55 -3.63 5.59
C PRO A 111 8.38 -2.69 5.30
N GLU A 112 7.20 -3.09 5.73
CA GLU A 112 5.96 -2.35 5.39
C GLU A 112 6.06 -0.86 5.72
N LYS A 113 6.57 -0.52 6.89
CA LYS A 113 6.67 0.89 7.32
C LYS A 113 7.51 1.74 6.38
N TYR A 114 8.57 1.18 5.82
CA TYR A 114 9.43 1.89 4.87
C TYR A 114 8.77 1.95 3.50
N ARG A 115 8.15 0.86 3.08
CA ARG A 115 7.48 0.78 1.79
C ARG A 115 6.31 1.77 1.70
N LEU A 116 5.49 1.83 2.75
CA LEU A 116 4.37 2.77 2.77
C LEU A 116 4.83 4.22 2.69
N ALA A 117 5.89 4.58 3.40
CA ALA A 117 6.42 5.94 3.35
C ALA A 117 6.88 6.30 1.95
N ILE A 118 7.61 5.42 1.30
CA ILE A 118 8.11 5.64 -0.06
C ILE A 118 6.95 5.78 -1.06
N ILE A 119 5.98 4.90 -0.98
CA ILE A 119 4.84 4.91 -1.91
C ILE A 119 4.05 6.21 -1.77
N LEU A 120 3.73 6.61 -0.55
CA LEU A 120 2.93 7.81 -0.32
C LEU A 120 3.69 9.07 -0.71
N HIS A 121 4.96 9.15 -0.39
CA HIS A 121 5.73 10.35 -0.67
C HIS A 121 6.05 10.49 -2.17
N TYR A 122 6.51 9.43 -2.82
CA TYR A 122 6.96 9.52 -4.21
C TYR A 122 5.86 9.27 -5.22
N TYR A 123 5.00 8.29 -5.01
CA TYR A 123 3.94 8.02 -5.95
C TYR A 123 2.75 8.96 -5.78
N ASN A 124 2.32 9.16 -4.54
CA ASN A 124 1.15 10.00 -4.27
C ASN A 124 1.48 11.47 -4.10
N ASP A 125 2.75 11.85 -4.22
CA ASP A 125 3.20 13.24 -4.09
C ASP A 125 2.79 13.89 -2.77
N LEU A 126 2.71 13.12 -1.70
CA LEU A 126 2.42 13.66 -0.40
C LEU A 126 3.71 14.14 0.26
N ASP A 127 3.71 15.36 0.76
CA ASP A 127 4.87 15.85 1.50
C ASP A 127 5.01 15.10 2.84
N VAL A 128 6.08 15.36 3.55
CA VAL A 128 6.35 14.66 4.81
C VAL A 128 5.20 14.86 5.81
N LYS A 129 4.67 16.06 5.89
CA LYS A 129 3.58 16.38 6.80
C LYS A 129 2.33 15.56 6.48
N LYS A 130 1.94 15.54 5.22
CA LYS A 130 0.75 14.79 4.80
C LYS A 130 0.95 13.29 4.94
N THR A 131 2.14 12.81 4.60
CA THR A 131 2.48 11.40 4.79
C THR A 131 2.36 11.02 6.26
N ALA A 132 2.85 11.87 7.15
CA ALA A 132 2.74 11.65 8.58
C ALA A 132 1.28 11.57 9.03
N GLU A 133 0.44 12.46 8.51
CA GLU A 133 -0.99 12.45 8.82
C GLU A 133 -1.66 11.16 8.34
N VAL A 134 -1.36 10.74 7.12
CA VAL A 134 -1.92 9.50 6.55
C VAL A 134 -1.51 8.28 7.36
N LEU A 135 -0.24 8.20 7.72
CA LEU A 135 0.30 7.05 8.45
C LEU A 135 0.09 7.14 9.95
N LYS A 136 -0.32 8.30 10.45
CA LYS A 136 -0.52 8.56 11.89
C LYS A 136 0.76 8.35 12.70
N ILE A 137 1.86 8.88 12.18
CA ILE A 137 3.18 8.83 12.82
C ILE A 137 3.79 10.23 12.77
N PRO A 138 4.77 10.51 13.64
CA PRO A 138 5.44 11.82 13.62
C PRO A 138 6.20 12.07 12.32
N GLU A 139 6.35 13.33 11.96
CA GLU A 139 7.10 13.72 10.76
C GLU A 139 8.55 13.23 10.80
N GLY A 140 9.17 13.27 11.95
CA GLY A 140 10.53 12.75 12.10
C GLY A 140 10.62 11.28 11.78
N THR A 141 9.61 10.51 12.15
CA THR A 141 9.54 9.09 11.83
C THR A 141 9.38 8.89 10.32
N VAL A 142 8.59 9.72 9.64
CA VAL A 142 8.48 9.67 8.19
C VAL A 142 9.83 9.91 7.54
N LYS A 143 10.55 10.94 7.97
CA LYS A 143 11.87 11.25 7.43
C LYS A 143 12.83 10.09 7.62
N TYR A 144 12.83 9.50 8.80
CA TYR A 144 13.65 8.33 9.09
C TYR A 144 13.29 7.16 8.18
N ASN A 145 11.99 6.88 8.05
CA ASN A 145 11.52 5.76 7.22
C ASN A 145 11.86 5.97 5.75
N LEU A 146 11.75 7.20 5.25
CA LEU A 146 12.14 7.52 3.87
C LEU A 146 13.64 7.32 3.67
N HIS A 147 14.44 7.78 4.62
CA HIS A 147 15.89 7.62 4.54
C HIS A 147 16.28 6.14 4.53
N LYS A 148 15.70 5.37 5.43
CA LYS A 148 15.98 3.93 5.52
C LYS A 148 15.50 3.19 4.27
N ALA A 149 14.35 3.54 3.76
CA ALA A 149 13.84 2.94 2.53
C ALA A 149 14.80 3.17 1.37
N ARG A 150 15.25 4.42 1.21
CA ARG A 150 16.20 4.75 0.13
C ARG A 150 17.52 4.01 0.30
N GLU A 151 18.00 3.91 1.53
CA GLU A 151 19.26 3.21 1.83
C GLU A 151 19.15 1.74 1.46
N ILE A 152 18.06 1.08 1.86
CA ILE A 152 17.85 -0.34 1.55
C ILE A 152 17.69 -0.55 0.04
N LEU A 153 16.91 0.31 -0.63
CA LEU A 153 16.74 0.21 -2.06
C LEU A 153 18.04 0.43 -2.81
N LYS A 154 18.84 1.37 -2.36
CA LYS A 154 20.14 1.63 -2.98
C LYS A 154 21.05 0.42 -2.89
N ARG A 155 21.07 -0.25 -1.74
CA ARG A 155 21.88 -1.46 -1.58
C ARG A 155 21.38 -2.60 -2.47
N SER A 156 20.05 -2.72 -2.61
CA SER A 156 19.46 -3.79 -3.41
C SER A 156 19.65 -3.58 -4.90
N LEU A 157 19.63 -2.34 -5.36
CA LEU A 157 19.56 -2.04 -6.78
C LEU A 157 20.83 -1.38 -7.33
N GLY A 158 21.58 -0.72 -6.46
CA GLY A 158 22.49 0.27 -6.94
C GLY A 158 23.96 0.05 -6.76
N ASP A 159 24.33 -0.96 -6.04
CA ASP A 159 25.75 -1.12 -5.74
C ASP A 159 26.54 -1.78 -6.85
N ASP A 160 25.89 -1.98 -7.94
CA ASP A 160 26.57 -2.50 -9.12
C ASP A 160 27.13 -1.38 -9.99
N GLY A 161 26.92 -0.18 -9.54
CA GLY A 161 27.45 0.95 -10.30
C GLY A 161 28.72 1.48 -9.76
#